data_3c6ee6922cd0c816432dad2a3a0e3d0d
#
_entry.id   3c6ee6922cd0c816432dad2a3a0e3d0d
#
_cell.length_a   1.000
_cell.length_b   1.000
_cell.length_c   1.000
_cell.angle_alpha   90.00
_cell.angle_beta   90.00
_cell.angle_gamma   90.00
#
_symmetry.space_group_name_H-M   'P 1'
#
loop_
_entity.id
_entity.type
_entity.pdbx_description
1 polymer ?
#
loop_
_entity_poly.entity_id
_entity_poly.type
_entity_poly.pdbx_seq_one_letter_code
_entity_poly.pdbx_strand_id
1 'polypeptide(L)'
;MHLHILGICGTFMGSLALLARDLGHKVTGSDANVYPPMSTQLENAGIQLMQGYDRSHLQPHPDLVIVGNAMKRGIDAVEYMLNEGLPYISGPQFLADHVLQGKHVLGVAGTHGKTTTTTMLAWVLDQAGLNPGFLIGGVPLGFSESARLGDGKYFCVEADEYDSAFFDKRSKFVHYHPKTAILNNLEFDHADIFDDLAAIQKQFHHLVRTIPSEGCIITPVTETNIDDVLAMGCWTPVVRTSLKANDAQISAEQLCSDGSHFKVLEQGVVQGEVKWNMTGQHSVANALATIAAAQHVGVSIEQACEALSNFGGVKRRMELLDTVRGVEVYDDFAHHPTAIETTLEGARKRLGERRLWAIIEPRSNTMRMGSHKEGLAHSARLADEVIWYQPEGLDWDLQPVIDAATNHAQVSRSLEDIIYRITQEAADGDAVVIMSNGGFDGLHQKLLTALQA
;
A
#
# COMPACT_ATOMS: atom_id res chain seq x y z
N MET A 1 -6.44 13.46 -26.90
CA MET A 1 -7.73 13.80 -26.27
C MET A 1 -7.48 14.74 -25.10
N HIS A 2 -8.46 15.58 -24.75
CA HIS A 2 -8.49 16.30 -23.48
C HIS A 2 -9.22 15.45 -22.42
N LEU A 3 -8.51 15.04 -21.40
CA LEU A 3 -9.04 14.28 -20.27
C LEU A 3 -9.18 15.20 -19.05
N HIS A 4 -10.30 15.14 -18.36
CA HIS A 4 -10.47 15.82 -17.08
C HIS A 4 -10.69 14.79 -15.96
N ILE A 5 -9.89 14.84 -14.90
CA ILE A 5 -9.90 13.84 -13.81
C ILE A 5 -10.53 14.47 -12.57
N LEU A 6 -11.64 13.90 -12.10
CA LEU A 6 -12.27 14.27 -10.84
C LEU A 6 -11.69 13.43 -9.69
N GLY A 7 -11.13 14.11 -8.67
CA GLY A 7 -10.40 13.49 -7.58
C GLY A 7 -8.92 13.22 -7.91
N ILE A 8 -8.32 14.09 -8.70
CA ILE A 8 -6.98 13.90 -9.29
C ILE A 8 -5.84 13.80 -8.27
N CYS A 9 -5.97 14.41 -7.09
CA CYS A 9 -4.92 14.41 -6.07
C CYS A 9 -4.91 13.13 -5.19
N GLY A 10 -5.87 12.22 -5.39
CA GLY A 10 -5.79 10.87 -4.81
C GLY A 10 -4.61 10.09 -5.39
N THR A 11 -3.95 9.23 -4.59
CA THR A 11 -2.72 8.54 -4.99
C THR A 11 -2.88 7.74 -6.28
N PHE A 12 -3.96 6.95 -6.41
CA PHE A 12 -4.25 6.20 -7.63
C PHE A 12 -4.55 7.12 -8.82
N MET A 13 -5.41 8.13 -8.63
CA MET A 13 -5.85 9.01 -9.70
C MET A 13 -4.72 9.94 -10.18
N GLY A 14 -3.85 10.40 -9.27
CA GLY A 14 -2.67 11.18 -9.63
C GLY A 14 -1.66 10.36 -10.44
N SER A 15 -1.39 9.13 -10.02
CA SER A 15 -0.54 8.21 -10.79
C SER A 15 -1.13 7.90 -12.17
N LEU A 16 -2.46 7.73 -12.26
CA LEU A 16 -3.16 7.54 -13.52
C LEU A 16 -3.07 8.78 -14.43
N ALA A 17 -3.12 9.99 -13.85
CA ALA A 17 -2.95 11.24 -14.57
C ALA A 17 -1.58 11.35 -15.26
N LEU A 18 -0.51 10.89 -14.58
CA LEU A 18 0.83 10.82 -15.16
C LEU A 18 0.88 9.85 -16.34
N LEU A 19 0.31 8.64 -16.20
CA LEU A 19 0.22 7.68 -17.31
C LEU A 19 -0.57 8.24 -18.51
N ALA A 20 -1.69 8.91 -18.24
CA ALA A 20 -2.51 9.53 -19.28
C ALA A 20 -1.75 10.63 -20.03
N ARG A 21 -0.97 11.47 -19.33
CA ARG A 21 -0.07 12.45 -19.94
C ARG A 21 0.99 11.76 -20.81
N ASP A 22 1.61 10.69 -20.31
CA ASP A 22 2.67 9.98 -21.04
C ASP A 22 2.14 9.25 -22.29
N LEU A 23 0.84 8.92 -22.31
CA LEU A 23 0.14 8.47 -23.52
C LEU A 23 -0.11 9.61 -24.54
N GLY A 24 0.30 10.85 -24.23
CA GLY A 24 0.14 12.00 -25.10
C GLY A 24 -1.20 12.71 -24.99
N HIS A 25 -1.97 12.49 -23.92
CA HIS A 25 -3.21 13.20 -23.66
C HIS A 25 -2.95 14.55 -23.00
N LYS A 26 -3.80 15.55 -23.30
CA LYS A 26 -3.91 16.76 -22.47
C LYS A 26 -4.70 16.37 -21.22
N VAL A 27 -4.11 16.54 -20.04
CA VAL A 27 -4.74 16.20 -18.78
C VAL A 27 -4.97 17.45 -17.94
N THR A 28 -6.18 17.57 -17.40
CA THR A 28 -6.55 18.54 -16.38
C THR A 28 -7.27 17.81 -15.25
N GLY A 29 -7.40 18.40 -14.07
CA GLY A 29 -8.15 17.73 -13.01
C GLY A 29 -8.57 18.64 -11.87
N SER A 30 -9.58 18.16 -11.15
CA SER A 30 -10.17 18.83 -9.99
C SER A 30 -10.04 17.98 -8.75
N ASP A 31 -9.78 18.63 -7.60
CA ASP A 31 -9.79 17.98 -6.31
C ASP A 31 -10.22 18.94 -5.20
N ALA A 32 -10.88 18.43 -4.17
CA ALA A 32 -11.18 19.20 -2.97
C ALA A 32 -9.91 19.54 -2.17
N ASN A 33 -8.84 18.74 -2.32
CA ASN A 33 -7.62 18.79 -1.55
C ASN A 33 -6.38 18.90 -2.45
N VAL A 34 -6.20 20.07 -3.09
CA VAL A 34 -5.02 20.36 -3.92
C VAL A 34 -3.86 20.81 -3.03
N TYR A 35 -3.07 19.87 -2.52
CA TYR A 35 -1.90 20.15 -1.68
C TYR A 35 -0.76 19.13 -1.90
N PRO A 36 0.50 19.51 -1.56
CA PRO A 36 1.65 18.60 -1.69
C PRO A 36 1.49 17.31 -0.86
N PRO A 37 2.13 16.19 -1.26
CA PRO A 37 3.13 16.09 -2.36
C PRO A 37 2.52 15.85 -3.74
N MET A 38 1.29 15.35 -3.85
CA MET A 38 0.70 14.97 -5.14
C MET A 38 0.48 16.18 -6.05
N SER A 39 -0.03 17.30 -5.53
CA SER A 39 -0.24 18.50 -6.35
C SER A 39 1.06 18.98 -6.98
N THR A 40 2.15 19.04 -6.22
CA THR A 40 3.48 19.43 -6.74
C THR A 40 3.97 18.48 -7.84
N GLN A 41 3.77 17.18 -7.67
CA GLN A 41 4.16 16.19 -8.68
C GLN A 41 3.38 16.39 -10.01
N LEU A 42 2.07 16.62 -9.92
CA LEU A 42 1.20 16.81 -11.06
C LEU A 42 1.49 18.16 -11.77
N GLU A 43 1.70 19.24 -11.02
CA GLU A 43 2.07 20.55 -11.55
C GLU A 43 3.43 20.52 -12.28
N ASN A 44 4.44 19.86 -11.68
CA ASN A 44 5.73 19.64 -12.33
C ASN A 44 5.61 18.81 -13.61
N ALA A 45 4.60 17.97 -13.69
CA ALA A 45 4.27 17.19 -14.87
C ALA A 45 3.49 18.00 -15.95
N GLY A 46 3.22 19.30 -15.70
CA GLY A 46 2.49 20.18 -16.60
C GLY A 46 0.97 19.95 -16.61
N ILE A 47 0.42 19.29 -15.57
CA ILE A 47 -1.01 19.04 -15.43
C ILE A 47 -1.65 20.21 -14.68
N GLN A 48 -2.70 20.78 -15.27
CA GLN A 48 -3.45 21.88 -14.66
C GLN A 48 -4.40 21.34 -13.58
N LEU A 49 -4.25 21.83 -12.35
CA LEU A 49 -5.08 21.48 -11.20
C LEU A 49 -6.08 22.60 -10.87
N MET A 50 -7.26 22.20 -10.42
CA MET A 50 -8.34 23.10 -10.03
C MET A 50 -8.86 22.71 -8.65
N GLN A 51 -8.95 23.70 -7.76
CA GLN A 51 -9.46 23.52 -6.40
C GLN A 51 -10.99 23.37 -6.38
N GLY A 52 -11.49 22.34 -5.70
CA GLY A 52 -12.92 22.04 -5.62
C GLY A 52 -13.46 21.30 -6.84
N TYR A 53 -14.78 21.21 -6.95
CA TYR A 53 -15.50 20.47 -8.00
C TYR A 53 -16.60 21.33 -8.60
N ASP A 54 -16.24 22.52 -9.13
CA ASP A 54 -17.16 23.42 -9.81
C ASP A 54 -17.40 22.96 -11.25
N ARG A 55 -18.64 23.13 -11.74
CA ARG A 55 -19.02 22.79 -13.12
C ARG A 55 -18.19 23.51 -14.19
N SER A 56 -17.71 24.72 -13.90
CA SER A 56 -16.85 25.49 -14.83
C SER A 56 -15.53 24.81 -15.12
N HIS A 57 -15.06 23.90 -14.26
CA HIS A 57 -13.86 23.11 -14.50
C HIS A 57 -13.99 22.14 -15.68
N LEU A 58 -15.24 21.83 -16.08
CA LEU A 58 -15.54 21.00 -17.26
C LEU A 58 -15.84 21.86 -18.52
N GLN A 59 -15.46 23.14 -18.50
CA GLN A 59 -15.65 24.06 -19.63
C GLN A 59 -14.30 24.64 -20.08
N PRO A 60 -13.93 24.53 -21.39
CA PRO A 60 -14.67 23.79 -22.44
C PRO A 60 -14.73 22.30 -22.16
N HIS A 61 -15.77 21.64 -22.70
CA HIS A 61 -15.99 20.21 -22.44
C HIS A 61 -14.74 19.38 -22.76
N PRO A 62 -14.28 18.51 -21.83
CA PRO A 62 -13.25 17.53 -22.13
C PRO A 62 -13.80 16.44 -23.07
N ASP A 63 -12.92 15.75 -23.78
CA ASP A 63 -13.31 14.58 -24.58
C ASP A 63 -13.78 13.40 -23.71
N LEU A 64 -13.25 13.31 -22.49
CA LEU A 64 -13.59 12.26 -21.51
C LEU A 64 -13.36 12.74 -20.09
N VAL A 65 -14.30 12.46 -19.19
CA VAL A 65 -14.16 12.67 -17.74
C VAL A 65 -13.79 11.36 -17.08
N ILE A 66 -12.67 11.35 -16.33
CA ILE A 66 -12.26 10.18 -15.53
C ILE A 66 -12.66 10.44 -14.07
N VAL A 67 -13.49 9.55 -13.52
CA VAL A 67 -14.14 9.75 -12.22
C VAL A 67 -13.46 8.89 -11.16
N GLY A 68 -12.93 9.54 -10.12
CA GLY A 68 -12.36 8.86 -8.95
C GLY A 68 -13.45 8.29 -8.02
N ASN A 69 -13.09 7.29 -7.21
CA ASN A 69 -14.03 6.58 -6.34
C ASN A 69 -14.58 7.44 -5.19
N ALA A 70 -13.90 8.53 -4.81
CA ALA A 70 -14.40 9.46 -3.79
C ALA A 70 -15.55 10.36 -4.29
N MET A 71 -15.82 10.37 -5.60
CA MET A 71 -16.90 11.16 -6.19
C MET A 71 -18.27 10.56 -5.85
N LYS A 72 -19.28 11.44 -5.68
CA LYS A 72 -20.66 11.06 -5.36
C LYS A 72 -21.66 11.99 -6.02
N ARG A 73 -22.93 11.58 -6.06
CA ARG A 73 -24.04 12.42 -6.49
C ARG A 73 -24.19 13.64 -5.58
N GLY A 74 -24.63 14.75 -6.16
CA GLY A 74 -24.76 16.04 -5.49
C GLY A 74 -23.52 16.94 -5.59
N ILE A 75 -22.39 16.44 -6.10
CA ILE A 75 -21.21 17.26 -6.42
C ILE A 75 -21.49 18.02 -7.73
N ASP A 76 -21.28 19.35 -7.76
CA ASP A 76 -21.67 20.20 -8.87
C ASP A 76 -21.08 19.75 -10.22
N ALA A 77 -19.79 19.45 -10.28
CA ALA A 77 -19.16 18.92 -11.50
C ALA A 77 -19.73 17.56 -11.93
N VAL A 78 -20.09 16.68 -10.98
CA VAL A 78 -20.70 15.37 -11.26
C VAL A 78 -22.09 15.55 -11.84
N GLU A 79 -22.92 16.41 -11.23
CA GLU A 79 -24.27 16.67 -11.74
C GLU A 79 -24.23 17.35 -13.12
N TYR A 80 -23.31 18.29 -13.34
CA TYR A 80 -23.12 18.91 -14.64
C TYR A 80 -22.71 17.89 -15.71
N MET A 81 -21.72 17.02 -15.41
CA MET A 81 -21.26 15.95 -16.31
C MET A 81 -22.45 15.06 -16.75
N LEU A 82 -23.31 14.65 -15.81
CA LEU A 82 -24.45 13.81 -16.08
C LEU A 82 -25.54 14.54 -16.89
N ASN A 83 -25.83 15.81 -16.55
CA ASN A 83 -26.86 16.61 -17.21
C ASN A 83 -26.51 16.95 -18.66
N GLU A 84 -25.23 17.26 -18.91
CA GLU A 84 -24.72 17.55 -20.26
C GLU A 84 -24.43 16.29 -21.09
N GLY A 85 -24.54 15.09 -20.47
CA GLY A 85 -24.25 13.82 -21.14
C GLY A 85 -22.81 13.70 -21.60
N LEU A 86 -21.86 14.27 -20.83
CA LEU A 86 -20.45 14.19 -21.17
C LEU A 86 -19.97 12.72 -21.06
N PRO A 87 -19.07 12.26 -21.98
CA PRO A 87 -18.49 10.95 -21.84
C PRO A 87 -17.71 10.81 -20.51
N TYR A 88 -17.95 9.76 -19.78
CA TYR A 88 -17.25 9.51 -18.51
C TYR A 88 -16.93 8.03 -18.28
N ILE A 89 -15.89 7.76 -17.52
CA ILE A 89 -15.37 6.43 -17.20
C ILE A 89 -14.76 6.43 -15.81
N SER A 90 -14.65 5.28 -15.15
CA SER A 90 -13.90 5.14 -13.91
C SER A 90 -12.38 5.11 -14.16
N GLY A 91 -11.58 5.50 -13.15
CA GLY A 91 -10.13 5.40 -13.24
C GLY A 91 -9.63 3.98 -13.55
N PRO A 92 -10.10 2.93 -12.85
CA PRO A 92 -9.71 1.55 -13.14
C PRO A 92 -10.08 1.08 -14.55
N GLN A 93 -11.23 1.47 -15.07
CA GLN A 93 -11.62 1.15 -16.44
C GLN A 93 -10.74 1.86 -17.47
N PHE A 94 -10.41 3.15 -17.23
CA PHE A 94 -9.46 3.87 -18.10
C PHE A 94 -8.09 3.19 -18.13
N LEU A 95 -7.57 2.79 -16.96
CA LEU A 95 -6.31 2.05 -16.89
C LEU A 95 -6.38 0.75 -17.70
N ALA A 96 -7.45 -0.01 -17.56
CA ALA A 96 -7.66 -1.25 -18.30
C ALA A 96 -7.69 -1.05 -19.81
N ASP A 97 -8.45 -0.06 -20.29
CA ASP A 97 -8.72 0.14 -21.72
C ASP A 97 -7.56 0.83 -22.47
N HIS A 98 -6.80 1.70 -21.78
CA HIS A 98 -5.80 2.55 -22.45
C HIS A 98 -4.35 2.19 -22.11
N VAL A 99 -4.10 1.49 -20.99
CA VAL A 99 -2.74 1.18 -20.54
C VAL A 99 -2.48 -0.33 -20.51
N LEU A 100 -3.42 -1.13 -19.98
CA LEU A 100 -3.18 -2.56 -19.73
C LEU A 100 -3.45 -3.44 -20.95
N GLN A 101 -4.12 -2.95 -21.99
CA GLN A 101 -4.40 -3.73 -23.19
C GLN A 101 -3.10 -4.24 -23.84
N GLY A 102 -3.05 -5.55 -24.12
CA GLY A 102 -1.89 -6.21 -24.70
C GLY A 102 -0.71 -6.41 -23.77
N LYS A 103 -0.79 -5.95 -22.52
CA LYS A 103 0.23 -6.20 -21.50
C LYS A 103 0.00 -7.52 -20.76
N HIS A 104 1.06 -8.11 -20.27
CA HIS A 104 0.99 -9.14 -19.24
C HIS A 104 0.91 -8.42 -17.88
N VAL A 105 -0.28 -8.32 -17.33
CA VAL A 105 -0.53 -7.66 -16.06
C VAL A 105 -0.16 -8.57 -14.90
N LEU A 106 0.65 -8.04 -13.97
CA LEU A 106 0.97 -8.66 -12.69
C LEU A 106 0.26 -7.84 -11.61
N GLY A 107 -0.82 -8.41 -11.04
CA GLY A 107 -1.63 -7.75 -10.02
C GLY A 107 -1.27 -8.22 -8.62
N VAL A 108 -1.18 -7.30 -7.68
CA VAL A 108 -0.92 -7.61 -6.26
C VAL A 108 -2.13 -7.22 -5.43
N ALA A 109 -2.88 -8.21 -4.98
CA ALA A 109 -4.05 -8.05 -4.10
C ALA A 109 -3.75 -8.54 -2.68
N GLY A 110 -4.52 -8.04 -1.73
CA GLY A 110 -4.41 -8.40 -0.32
C GLY A 110 -4.80 -7.24 0.58
N THR A 111 -5.13 -7.51 1.81
CA THR A 111 -5.44 -6.46 2.80
C THR A 111 -4.18 -5.64 3.09
N HIS A 112 -3.04 -6.30 3.28
CA HIS A 112 -1.77 -5.68 3.65
C HIS A 112 -0.66 -6.00 2.64
N GLY A 113 0.36 -5.14 2.58
CA GLY A 113 1.57 -5.37 1.81
C GLY A 113 1.48 -5.10 0.31
N LYS A 114 0.33 -4.69 -0.22
CA LYS A 114 0.13 -4.41 -1.67
C LYS A 114 1.22 -3.50 -2.26
N THR A 115 1.39 -2.31 -1.69
CA THR A 115 2.36 -1.31 -2.18
C THR A 115 3.78 -1.83 -2.17
N THR A 116 4.20 -2.43 -1.03
CA THR A 116 5.56 -2.97 -0.89
C THR A 116 5.82 -4.09 -1.89
N THR A 117 4.90 -5.04 -2.01
CA THR A 117 5.04 -6.18 -2.92
C THR A 117 5.03 -5.74 -4.38
N THR A 118 4.15 -4.79 -4.76
CA THR A 118 4.11 -4.25 -6.13
C THR A 118 5.41 -3.51 -6.45
N THR A 119 5.95 -2.76 -5.49
CA THR A 119 7.23 -2.06 -5.65
C THR A 119 8.40 -3.05 -5.81
N MET A 120 8.48 -4.08 -4.96
CA MET A 120 9.47 -5.14 -5.09
C MET A 120 9.39 -5.82 -6.46
N LEU A 121 8.17 -6.11 -6.92
CA LEU A 121 7.94 -6.78 -8.20
C LEU A 121 8.39 -5.91 -9.37
N ALA A 122 7.98 -4.63 -9.39
CA ALA A 122 8.44 -3.68 -10.41
C ALA A 122 9.97 -3.54 -10.40
N TRP A 123 10.57 -3.46 -9.21
CA TRP A 123 12.03 -3.39 -9.04
C TRP A 123 12.74 -4.62 -9.60
N VAL A 124 12.29 -5.83 -9.23
CA VAL A 124 12.90 -7.09 -9.70
C VAL A 124 12.82 -7.19 -11.22
N LEU A 125 11.66 -6.87 -11.82
CA LEU A 125 11.51 -6.92 -13.27
C LEU A 125 12.36 -5.86 -13.98
N ASP A 126 12.52 -4.68 -13.38
CA ASP A 126 13.38 -3.61 -13.90
C ASP A 126 14.86 -4.00 -13.86
N GLN A 127 15.33 -4.54 -12.74
CA GLN A 127 16.70 -5.03 -12.59
C GLN A 127 17.00 -6.23 -13.51
N ALA A 128 16.00 -7.03 -13.86
CA ALA A 128 16.10 -8.08 -14.86
C ALA A 128 16.09 -7.56 -16.32
N GLY A 129 16.03 -6.24 -16.54
CA GLY A 129 16.02 -5.62 -17.87
C GLY A 129 14.72 -5.74 -18.62
N LEU A 130 13.61 -6.06 -17.95
CA LEU A 130 12.30 -6.23 -18.57
C LEU A 130 11.50 -4.93 -18.72
N ASN A 131 12.01 -3.84 -18.17
CA ASN A 131 11.47 -2.47 -18.26
C ASN A 131 9.93 -2.40 -18.09
N PRO A 132 9.38 -2.87 -16.95
CA PRO A 132 7.95 -2.96 -16.76
C PRO A 132 7.30 -1.58 -16.67
N GLY A 133 6.03 -1.49 -17.09
CA GLY A 133 5.16 -0.43 -16.61
C GLY A 133 4.70 -0.73 -15.19
N PHE A 134 4.29 0.30 -14.47
CA PHE A 134 3.71 0.12 -13.14
C PHE A 134 2.80 1.27 -12.73
N LEU A 135 1.87 0.99 -11.82
CA LEU A 135 1.11 1.94 -11.05
C LEU A 135 1.11 1.47 -9.59
N ILE A 136 1.74 2.26 -8.72
CA ILE A 136 1.98 1.94 -7.32
C ILE A 136 1.36 3.03 -6.45
N GLY A 137 0.66 2.65 -5.38
CA GLY A 137 -0.02 3.55 -4.44
C GLY A 137 0.89 4.26 -3.43
N GLY A 138 2.20 4.19 -3.60
CA GLY A 138 3.21 4.83 -2.77
C GLY A 138 4.35 5.42 -3.59
N VAL A 139 5.34 5.98 -2.92
CA VAL A 139 6.56 6.48 -3.57
C VAL A 139 7.68 5.45 -3.40
N PRO A 140 8.04 4.70 -4.45
CA PRO A 140 9.12 3.72 -4.37
C PRO A 140 10.47 4.40 -4.15
N LEU A 141 11.30 3.85 -3.27
CA LEU A 141 12.71 4.22 -3.24
C LEU A 141 13.41 3.48 -4.39
N GLY A 142 14.10 4.22 -5.24
CA GLY A 142 14.75 3.68 -6.45
C GLY A 142 14.02 3.97 -7.76
N PHE A 143 12.78 4.47 -7.70
CA PHE A 143 12.08 5.06 -8.85
C PHE A 143 11.78 6.54 -8.57
N SER A 144 11.75 7.36 -9.63
CA SER A 144 11.44 8.79 -9.51
C SER A 144 9.95 9.09 -9.40
N GLU A 145 9.10 8.15 -9.82
CA GLU A 145 7.65 8.33 -9.96
C GLU A 145 6.88 7.12 -9.42
N SER A 146 5.61 7.33 -9.07
CA SER A 146 4.69 6.29 -8.62
C SER A 146 4.03 5.51 -9.76
N ALA A 147 4.21 5.97 -11.00
CA ALA A 147 3.68 5.33 -12.19
C ALA A 147 4.59 5.52 -13.39
N ARG A 148 4.68 4.51 -14.25
CA ARG A 148 5.47 4.50 -15.48
C ARG A 148 4.78 3.62 -16.52
N LEU A 149 4.71 4.05 -17.79
CA LEU A 149 4.16 3.23 -18.86
C LEU A 149 5.01 1.97 -19.13
N GLY A 150 6.33 2.10 -19.04
CA GLY A 150 7.27 1.09 -19.47
C GLY A 150 7.15 0.79 -20.98
N ASP A 151 8.20 0.34 -21.60
CA ASP A 151 8.20 -0.10 -23.00
C ASP A 151 8.15 -1.63 -23.15
N GLY A 152 8.30 -2.36 -22.03
CA GLY A 152 8.15 -3.80 -21.94
C GLY A 152 6.70 -4.29 -22.03
N LYS A 153 6.53 -5.60 -22.17
CA LYS A 153 5.21 -6.26 -22.20
C LYS A 153 4.56 -6.43 -20.82
N TYR A 154 5.28 -6.18 -19.75
CA TYR A 154 4.85 -6.40 -18.36
C TYR A 154 4.33 -5.11 -17.72
N PHE A 155 3.31 -5.23 -16.89
CA PHE A 155 2.78 -4.12 -16.10
C PHE A 155 2.42 -4.57 -14.69
N CYS A 156 3.03 -3.95 -13.67
CA CYS A 156 2.78 -4.22 -12.27
C CYS A 156 1.74 -3.24 -11.71
N VAL A 157 0.69 -3.74 -11.06
CA VAL A 157 -0.36 -2.89 -10.51
C VAL A 157 -0.82 -3.36 -9.12
N GLU A 158 -1.05 -2.40 -8.23
CA GLU A 158 -1.77 -2.67 -6.99
C GLU A 158 -3.23 -3.00 -7.31
N ALA A 159 -3.64 -4.21 -6.97
CA ALA A 159 -4.97 -4.73 -7.20
C ALA A 159 -5.83 -4.52 -5.94
N ASP A 160 -6.40 -3.31 -5.87
CA ASP A 160 -7.15 -2.81 -4.71
C ASP A 160 -8.61 -3.29 -4.75
N GLU A 161 -9.13 -3.69 -3.59
CA GLU A 161 -10.49 -4.18 -3.37
C GLU A 161 -11.57 -3.09 -3.31
N TYR A 162 -11.19 -1.81 -3.19
CA TYR A 162 -12.13 -0.69 -3.19
C TYR A 162 -12.97 -0.63 -4.47
N ASP A 163 -14.20 -0.11 -4.36
CA ASP A 163 -15.06 0.16 -5.50
C ASP A 163 -14.43 1.17 -6.48
N SER A 164 -14.83 1.06 -7.74
CA SER A 164 -14.21 1.81 -8.85
C SER A 164 -14.68 3.25 -8.93
N ALA A 165 -16.00 3.49 -8.78
CA ALA A 165 -16.63 4.80 -8.86
C ALA A 165 -18.05 4.75 -8.26
N PHE A 166 -18.70 5.92 -8.12
CA PHE A 166 -20.08 5.99 -7.61
C PHE A 166 -21.09 5.23 -8.48
N PHE A 167 -20.82 5.08 -9.78
CA PHE A 167 -21.65 4.36 -10.75
C PHE A 167 -21.17 2.94 -11.04
N ASP A 168 -19.99 2.55 -10.57
CA ASP A 168 -19.42 1.21 -10.73
C ASP A 168 -18.90 0.70 -9.38
N LYS A 169 -19.68 -0.20 -8.76
CA LYS A 169 -19.41 -0.76 -7.44
C LYS A 169 -18.58 -2.04 -7.46
N ARG A 170 -18.06 -2.44 -8.63
CA ARG A 170 -17.06 -3.51 -8.72
C ARG A 170 -15.75 -3.02 -8.12
N SER A 171 -15.04 -3.93 -7.47
CA SER A 171 -13.68 -3.64 -6.98
C SER A 171 -12.75 -3.30 -8.14
N LYS A 172 -11.83 -2.38 -7.93
CA LYS A 172 -10.90 -1.89 -8.96
C LYS A 172 -10.16 -3.02 -9.66
N PHE A 173 -9.72 -4.02 -8.92
CA PHE A 173 -8.92 -5.13 -9.46
C PHE A 173 -9.65 -5.99 -10.51
N VAL A 174 -10.99 -5.99 -10.53
CA VAL A 174 -11.77 -6.76 -11.53
C VAL A 174 -11.54 -6.23 -12.94
N HIS A 175 -11.19 -4.97 -13.09
CA HIS A 175 -10.88 -4.33 -14.37
C HIS A 175 -9.51 -4.73 -14.95
N TYR A 176 -8.57 -5.20 -14.12
CA TYR A 176 -7.15 -5.32 -14.52
C TYR A 176 -6.82 -6.61 -15.26
N HIS A 177 -7.64 -7.65 -15.16
CA HIS A 177 -7.47 -8.96 -15.81
C HIS A 177 -6.03 -9.49 -15.72
N PRO A 178 -5.45 -9.66 -14.50
CA PRO A 178 -4.06 -10.06 -14.37
C PRO A 178 -3.82 -11.46 -14.91
N LYS A 179 -2.66 -11.68 -15.55
CA LYS A 179 -2.18 -13.02 -15.91
C LYS A 179 -1.35 -13.64 -14.79
N THR A 180 -0.72 -12.81 -13.97
CA THR A 180 -0.06 -13.21 -12.73
C THR A 180 -0.71 -12.44 -11.59
N ALA A 181 -1.22 -13.13 -10.59
CA ALA A 181 -1.87 -12.50 -9.44
C ALA A 181 -1.24 -12.98 -8.14
N ILE A 182 -0.77 -12.05 -7.32
CA ILE A 182 -0.41 -12.31 -5.93
C ILE A 182 -1.65 -12.02 -5.09
N LEU A 183 -2.11 -13.02 -4.35
CA LEU A 183 -3.14 -12.91 -3.31
C LEU A 183 -2.40 -13.05 -1.97
N ASN A 184 -1.99 -11.92 -1.41
CA ASN A 184 -0.98 -11.88 -0.36
C ASN A 184 -1.53 -12.30 1.01
N ASN A 185 -2.67 -11.74 1.38
CA ASN A 185 -3.40 -12.01 2.62
C ASN A 185 -4.84 -11.50 2.48
N LEU A 186 -5.72 -11.95 3.37
CA LEU A 186 -7.11 -11.50 3.36
C LEU A 186 -7.68 -11.47 4.77
N GLU A 187 -7.95 -10.26 5.26
CA GLU A 187 -8.60 -10.01 6.53
C GLU A 187 -9.79 -9.07 6.33
N PHE A 188 -10.64 -8.95 7.36
CA PHE A 188 -11.71 -7.95 7.35
C PHE A 188 -11.11 -6.56 7.54
N ASP A 189 -11.27 -5.71 6.54
CA ASP A 189 -10.94 -4.29 6.56
C ASP A 189 -11.99 -3.51 5.74
N HIS A 190 -11.84 -2.19 5.65
CA HIS A 190 -12.74 -1.34 4.87
C HIS A 190 -14.22 -1.48 5.28
N ALA A 191 -14.49 -1.41 6.59
CA ALA A 191 -15.82 -1.50 7.18
C ALA A 191 -16.78 -0.39 6.69
N ASP A 192 -16.27 0.62 5.98
CA ASP A 192 -17.04 1.66 5.32
C ASP A 192 -17.71 1.19 4.00
N ILE A 193 -17.25 0.10 3.41
CA ILE A 193 -17.76 -0.44 2.14
C ILE A 193 -18.10 -1.93 2.17
N PHE A 194 -17.63 -2.68 3.17
CA PHE A 194 -17.91 -4.11 3.33
C PHE A 194 -18.51 -4.41 4.69
N ASP A 195 -19.59 -5.17 4.69
CA ASP A 195 -20.30 -5.55 5.92
C ASP A 195 -19.53 -6.61 6.74
N ASP A 196 -18.85 -7.53 6.05
CA ASP A 196 -18.15 -8.65 6.65
C ASP A 196 -17.02 -9.21 5.74
N LEU A 197 -16.27 -10.18 6.26
CA LEU A 197 -15.21 -10.87 5.52
C LEU A 197 -15.74 -11.59 4.27
N ALA A 198 -16.95 -12.16 4.33
CA ALA A 198 -17.53 -12.88 3.20
C ALA A 198 -17.80 -11.95 2.01
N ALA A 199 -18.16 -10.69 2.28
CA ALA A 199 -18.32 -9.67 1.25
C ALA A 199 -16.99 -9.40 0.52
N ILE A 200 -15.87 -9.32 1.25
CA ILE A 200 -14.53 -9.14 0.67
C ILE A 200 -14.10 -10.40 -0.10
N GLN A 201 -14.30 -11.59 0.48
CA GLN A 201 -13.99 -12.89 -0.18
C GLN A 201 -14.72 -13.01 -1.52
N LYS A 202 -15.97 -12.54 -1.60
CA LYS A 202 -16.74 -12.51 -2.85
C LYS A 202 -16.07 -11.61 -3.90
N GLN A 203 -15.55 -10.45 -3.52
CA GLN A 203 -14.82 -9.58 -4.46
C GLN A 203 -13.51 -10.24 -4.93
N PHE A 204 -12.75 -10.85 -4.03
CA PHE A 204 -11.55 -11.60 -4.41
C PHE A 204 -11.88 -12.76 -5.35
N HIS A 205 -13.01 -13.45 -5.15
CA HIS A 205 -13.45 -14.47 -6.10
C HIS A 205 -13.82 -13.89 -7.49
N HIS A 206 -14.36 -12.64 -7.54
CA HIS A 206 -14.54 -11.98 -8.83
C HIS A 206 -13.20 -11.70 -9.52
N LEU A 207 -12.14 -11.33 -8.78
CA LEU A 207 -10.79 -11.23 -9.34
C LEU A 207 -10.30 -12.60 -9.87
N VAL A 208 -10.38 -13.66 -9.06
CA VAL A 208 -9.94 -15.02 -9.45
C VAL A 208 -10.58 -15.46 -10.76
N ARG A 209 -11.86 -15.15 -10.99
CA ARG A 209 -12.58 -15.45 -12.23
C ARG A 209 -12.02 -14.74 -13.47
N THR A 210 -11.28 -13.66 -13.30
CA THR A 210 -10.69 -12.90 -14.43
C THR A 210 -9.30 -13.41 -14.82
N ILE A 211 -8.68 -14.27 -13.99
CA ILE A 211 -7.33 -14.78 -14.22
C ILE A 211 -7.40 -15.97 -15.17
N PRO A 212 -6.69 -15.94 -16.30
CA PRO A 212 -6.77 -17.03 -17.29
C PRO A 212 -6.16 -18.33 -16.76
N SER A 213 -6.60 -19.46 -17.34
CA SER A 213 -6.08 -20.79 -16.98
C SER A 213 -4.60 -21.00 -17.28
N GLU A 214 -4.03 -20.19 -18.19
CA GLU A 214 -2.59 -20.14 -18.49
C GLU A 214 -1.83 -19.13 -17.62
N GLY A 215 -2.53 -18.52 -16.66
CA GLY A 215 -1.95 -17.59 -15.71
C GLY A 215 -1.35 -18.27 -14.50
N CYS A 216 -1.11 -17.47 -13.44
CA CYS A 216 -0.60 -17.99 -12.17
C CYS A 216 -1.18 -17.17 -11.00
N ILE A 217 -1.62 -17.86 -9.97
CA ILE A 217 -1.96 -17.26 -8.68
C ILE A 217 -0.88 -17.64 -7.69
N ILE A 218 -0.37 -16.66 -6.95
CA ILE A 218 0.62 -16.85 -5.88
C ILE A 218 -0.03 -16.51 -4.55
N THR A 219 0.07 -17.39 -3.56
CA THR A 219 -0.48 -17.13 -2.23
C THR A 219 0.27 -17.95 -1.17
N PRO A 220 0.40 -17.41 0.08
CA PRO A 220 1.00 -18.15 1.19
C PRO A 220 0.16 -19.37 1.59
N VAL A 221 0.80 -20.41 2.14
CA VAL A 221 0.12 -21.62 2.65
C VAL A 221 -0.71 -21.35 3.90
N THR A 222 -0.46 -20.23 4.59
CA THR A 222 -1.12 -19.88 5.86
C THR A 222 -2.44 -19.12 5.68
N GLU A 223 -2.76 -18.70 4.46
CA GLU A 223 -3.90 -17.80 4.16
C GLU A 223 -5.20 -18.57 3.94
N THR A 224 -5.81 -19.05 5.03
CA THR A 224 -7.05 -19.84 4.97
C THR A 224 -8.22 -19.05 4.36
N ASN A 225 -8.31 -17.75 4.57
CA ASN A 225 -9.34 -16.91 3.95
C ASN A 225 -9.19 -16.84 2.41
N ILE A 226 -7.98 -16.94 1.90
CA ILE A 226 -7.71 -17.07 0.45
C ILE A 226 -8.07 -18.48 -0.02
N ASP A 227 -7.80 -19.52 0.78
CA ASP A 227 -8.20 -20.90 0.44
C ASP A 227 -9.71 -21.01 0.27
N ASP A 228 -10.49 -20.36 1.14
CA ASP A 228 -11.95 -20.27 1.00
C ASP A 228 -12.37 -19.60 -0.32
N VAL A 229 -11.68 -18.51 -0.71
CA VAL A 229 -11.92 -17.85 -2.01
C VAL A 229 -11.63 -18.79 -3.18
N LEU A 230 -10.51 -19.50 -3.15
CA LEU A 230 -10.13 -20.44 -4.21
C LEU A 230 -11.08 -21.66 -4.26
N ALA A 231 -11.63 -22.09 -3.12
CA ALA A 231 -12.62 -23.16 -3.03
C ALA A 231 -13.97 -22.79 -3.68
N MET A 232 -14.30 -21.49 -3.79
CA MET A 232 -15.48 -21.04 -4.55
C MET A 232 -15.36 -21.31 -6.05
N GLY A 233 -14.15 -21.61 -6.55
CA GLY A 233 -13.81 -21.94 -7.94
C GLY A 233 -12.49 -21.28 -8.36
N CYS A 234 -11.56 -22.10 -8.82
CA CYS A 234 -10.26 -21.66 -9.33
C CYS A 234 -9.91 -22.48 -10.57
N TRP A 235 -9.52 -21.81 -11.64
CA TRP A 235 -9.19 -22.43 -12.94
C TRP A 235 -7.73 -22.23 -13.33
N THR A 236 -6.99 -21.52 -12.48
CA THR A 236 -5.62 -21.09 -12.72
C THR A 236 -4.66 -21.84 -11.80
N PRO A 237 -3.46 -22.25 -12.27
CA PRO A 237 -2.44 -22.84 -11.41
C PRO A 237 -2.11 -21.96 -10.21
N VAL A 238 -1.94 -22.56 -9.03
CA VAL A 238 -1.62 -21.89 -7.77
C VAL A 238 -0.23 -22.28 -7.32
N VAL A 239 0.65 -21.30 -7.16
CA VAL A 239 1.97 -21.44 -6.54
C VAL A 239 1.86 -21.02 -5.08
N ARG A 240 2.30 -21.89 -4.18
CA ARG A 240 2.30 -21.65 -2.74
C ARG A 240 3.65 -21.15 -2.26
N THR A 241 3.62 -20.20 -1.32
CA THR A 241 4.81 -19.70 -0.62
C THR A 241 4.74 -19.98 0.87
N SER A 242 5.89 -20.16 1.53
CA SER A 242 5.96 -20.38 2.97
C SER A 242 7.21 -19.76 3.59
N LEU A 243 7.06 -19.25 4.81
CA LEU A 243 8.17 -18.81 5.65
C LEU A 243 8.96 -19.97 6.28
N LYS A 244 8.45 -21.20 6.15
CA LYS A 244 9.08 -22.42 6.67
C LYS A 244 9.70 -23.19 5.49
N ALA A 245 10.96 -23.53 5.62
CA ALA A 245 11.69 -24.34 4.65
C ALA A 245 10.94 -25.64 4.33
N ASN A 246 10.87 -25.99 3.07
CA ASN A 246 10.23 -27.22 2.53
C ASN A 246 8.72 -27.35 2.77
N ASP A 247 8.02 -26.29 3.13
CA ASP A 247 6.57 -26.31 3.41
C ASP A 247 5.73 -25.89 2.18
N ALA A 248 6.37 -25.37 1.14
CA ALA A 248 5.74 -24.91 -0.09
C ALA A 248 6.67 -25.01 -1.32
N GLN A 249 6.14 -24.72 -2.51
CA GLN A 249 6.93 -24.68 -3.74
C GLN A 249 8.07 -23.69 -3.65
N ILE A 250 7.79 -22.49 -3.16
CA ILE A 250 8.78 -21.44 -2.86
C ILE A 250 8.75 -21.19 -1.36
N SER A 251 9.88 -21.35 -0.69
CA SER A 251 9.97 -21.23 0.76
C SER A 251 11.23 -20.50 1.21
N ALA A 252 11.26 -20.06 2.47
CA ALA A 252 12.42 -19.42 3.06
C ALA A 252 13.06 -20.26 4.18
N GLU A 253 14.38 -20.23 4.26
CA GLU A 253 15.18 -20.59 5.43
C GLU A 253 15.78 -19.33 6.00
N GLN A 254 15.27 -18.86 7.13
CA GLN A 254 15.73 -17.61 7.73
C GLN A 254 17.07 -17.80 8.43
N LEU A 255 18.02 -16.91 8.14
CA LEU A 255 19.35 -16.85 8.75
C LEU A 255 19.40 -15.78 9.87
N CYS A 256 18.55 -14.75 9.79
CA CYS A 256 18.37 -13.75 10.83
C CYS A 256 16.88 -13.68 11.23
N SER A 257 16.61 -13.65 12.53
CA SER A 257 15.25 -13.67 13.09
C SER A 257 14.42 -12.41 12.77
N ASP A 258 15.10 -11.29 12.45
CA ASP A 258 14.47 -10.04 12.05
C ASP A 258 14.03 -10.02 10.58
N GLY A 259 14.32 -11.08 9.79
CA GLY A 259 13.99 -11.18 8.38
C GLY A 259 14.95 -10.45 7.43
N SER A 260 16.05 -9.89 7.94
CA SER A 260 17.04 -9.17 7.13
C SER A 260 17.93 -10.07 6.27
N HIS A 261 17.95 -11.37 6.58
CA HIS A 261 18.80 -12.35 5.87
C HIS A 261 18.11 -13.72 5.83
N PHE A 262 17.90 -14.26 4.62
CA PHE A 262 17.27 -15.55 4.40
C PHE A 262 17.65 -16.17 3.06
N LYS A 263 17.61 -17.51 2.99
CA LYS A 263 17.71 -18.28 1.75
C LYS A 263 16.33 -18.51 1.16
N VAL A 264 16.29 -18.59 -0.16
CA VAL A 264 15.08 -18.94 -0.92
C VAL A 264 15.25 -20.33 -1.49
N LEU A 265 14.28 -21.19 -1.22
CA LEU A 265 14.25 -22.58 -1.66
C LEU A 265 13.11 -22.78 -2.65
N GLU A 266 13.38 -23.49 -3.74
CA GLU A 266 12.39 -24.06 -4.64
C GLU A 266 12.35 -25.57 -4.44
N GLN A 267 11.18 -26.11 -4.06
CA GLN A 267 10.99 -27.53 -3.79
C GLN A 267 12.10 -28.12 -2.86
N GLY A 268 12.50 -27.36 -1.85
CA GLY A 268 13.52 -27.74 -0.89
C GLY A 268 14.97 -27.53 -1.31
N VAL A 269 15.23 -27.07 -2.51
CA VAL A 269 16.58 -26.80 -3.02
C VAL A 269 16.86 -25.28 -2.95
N VAL A 270 17.95 -24.89 -2.31
CA VAL A 270 18.37 -23.47 -2.24
C VAL A 270 18.67 -22.97 -3.64
N GLN A 271 18.03 -21.89 -4.03
CA GLN A 271 18.16 -21.25 -5.34
C GLN A 271 18.79 -19.85 -5.25
N GLY A 272 18.75 -19.22 -4.07
CA GLY A 272 19.30 -17.88 -3.88
C GLY A 272 19.25 -17.46 -2.42
N GLU A 273 19.76 -16.27 -2.16
CA GLU A 273 19.87 -15.68 -0.82
C GLU A 273 19.58 -14.18 -0.92
N VAL A 274 18.80 -13.66 0.03
CA VAL A 274 18.49 -12.24 0.15
C VAL A 274 19.07 -11.70 1.45
N LYS A 275 19.86 -10.62 1.32
CA LYS A 275 20.38 -9.86 2.46
C LYS A 275 20.11 -8.39 2.22
N TRP A 276 19.25 -7.77 3.05
CA TRP A 276 18.73 -6.43 2.85
C TRP A 276 18.52 -5.66 4.16
N ASN A 277 18.07 -4.42 4.04
CA ASN A 277 17.77 -3.57 5.21
C ASN A 277 16.30 -3.64 5.68
N MET A 278 15.45 -4.41 5.02
CA MET A 278 14.07 -4.57 5.45
C MET A 278 13.96 -5.53 6.63
N THR A 279 12.90 -5.39 7.41
CA THR A 279 12.67 -6.19 8.62
C THR A 279 11.26 -6.78 8.64
N GLY A 280 11.09 -7.81 9.48
CA GLY A 280 9.81 -8.46 9.73
C GLY A 280 9.51 -9.63 8.81
N GLN A 281 8.76 -10.59 9.35
CA GLN A 281 8.34 -11.79 8.63
C GLN A 281 7.48 -11.45 7.41
N HIS A 282 6.65 -10.41 7.53
CA HIS A 282 5.84 -9.90 6.42
C HIS A 282 6.68 -9.43 5.22
N SER A 283 7.88 -8.85 5.46
CA SER A 283 8.78 -8.47 4.37
C SER A 283 9.33 -9.69 3.65
N VAL A 284 9.68 -10.75 4.38
CA VAL A 284 10.10 -12.02 3.79
C VAL A 284 8.97 -12.65 2.99
N ALA A 285 7.73 -12.67 3.52
CA ALA A 285 6.56 -13.19 2.80
C ALA A 285 6.30 -12.42 1.50
N ASN A 286 6.37 -11.09 1.54
CA ASN A 286 6.25 -10.23 0.34
C ASN A 286 7.34 -10.53 -0.69
N ALA A 287 8.58 -10.78 -0.24
CA ALA A 287 9.70 -11.16 -1.12
C ALA A 287 9.45 -12.51 -1.80
N LEU A 288 9.00 -13.53 -1.05
CA LEU A 288 8.71 -14.85 -1.62
C LEU A 288 7.60 -14.78 -2.68
N ALA A 289 6.54 -14.03 -2.42
CA ALA A 289 5.46 -13.79 -3.38
C ALA A 289 5.97 -13.07 -4.64
N THR A 290 6.82 -12.05 -4.46
CA THR A 290 7.48 -11.32 -5.55
C THR A 290 8.35 -12.25 -6.39
N ILE A 291 9.19 -13.06 -5.76
CA ILE A 291 10.09 -14.02 -6.44
C ILE A 291 9.27 -15.02 -7.26
N ALA A 292 8.21 -15.58 -6.68
CA ALA A 292 7.33 -16.50 -7.38
C ALA A 292 6.65 -15.87 -8.61
N ALA A 293 6.19 -14.62 -8.48
CA ALA A 293 5.59 -13.87 -9.58
C ALA A 293 6.61 -13.50 -10.67
N ALA A 294 7.82 -13.13 -10.29
CA ALA A 294 8.91 -12.84 -11.22
C ALA A 294 9.36 -14.11 -11.97
N GLN A 295 9.41 -15.26 -11.29
CA GLN A 295 9.72 -16.55 -11.89
C GLN A 295 8.68 -16.93 -12.97
N HIS A 296 7.39 -16.67 -12.72
CA HIS A 296 6.34 -16.94 -13.70
C HIS A 296 6.52 -16.16 -15.00
N VAL A 297 7.22 -15.04 -14.99
CA VAL A 297 7.51 -14.21 -16.18
C VAL A 297 8.95 -14.37 -16.70
N GLY A 298 9.68 -15.36 -16.19
CA GLY A 298 10.97 -15.80 -16.73
C GLY A 298 12.19 -15.21 -16.04
N VAL A 299 12.06 -14.54 -14.91
CA VAL A 299 13.21 -14.10 -14.07
C VAL A 299 13.61 -15.27 -13.18
N SER A 300 14.89 -15.63 -13.13
CA SER A 300 15.34 -16.69 -12.23
C SER A 300 15.24 -16.26 -10.76
N ILE A 301 15.11 -17.24 -9.85
CA ILE A 301 15.08 -16.97 -8.41
C ILE A 301 16.39 -16.28 -7.96
N GLU A 302 17.52 -16.70 -8.49
CA GLU A 302 18.82 -16.10 -8.21
C GLU A 302 18.85 -14.61 -8.58
N GLN A 303 18.41 -14.25 -9.81
CA GLN A 303 18.32 -12.86 -10.25
C GLN A 303 17.34 -12.04 -9.38
N ALA A 304 16.21 -12.61 -9.01
CA ALA A 304 15.24 -11.94 -8.14
C ALA A 304 15.82 -11.71 -6.73
N CYS A 305 16.56 -12.68 -6.18
CA CYS A 305 17.24 -12.53 -4.88
C CYS A 305 18.33 -11.44 -4.92
N GLU A 306 19.12 -11.39 -5.99
CA GLU A 306 20.12 -10.34 -6.19
C GLU A 306 19.47 -8.95 -6.26
N ALA A 307 18.41 -8.81 -7.05
CA ALA A 307 17.66 -7.57 -7.17
C ALA A 307 17.07 -7.12 -5.82
N LEU A 308 16.47 -8.04 -5.05
CA LEU A 308 15.90 -7.74 -3.74
C LEU A 308 16.96 -7.38 -2.70
N SER A 309 18.16 -7.94 -2.77
CA SER A 309 19.27 -7.58 -1.89
C SER A 309 19.72 -6.11 -2.06
N ASN A 310 19.44 -5.53 -3.23
CA ASN A 310 19.68 -4.11 -3.56
C ASN A 310 18.41 -3.24 -3.45
N PHE A 311 17.31 -3.77 -2.93
CA PHE A 311 16.07 -3.05 -2.84
C PHE A 311 16.09 -2.02 -1.70
N GLY A 312 15.90 -0.74 -2.04
CA GLY A 312 15.99 0.37 -1.09
C GLY A 312 14.77 0.55 -0.17
N GLY A 313 13.69 -0.21 -0.39
CA GLY A 313 12.45 -0.07 0.37
C GLY A 313 11.41 0.85 -0.30
N VAL A 314 10.38 1.20 0.47
CA VAL A 314 9.28 2.10 0.06
C VAL A 314 9.17 3.19 1.13
N LYS A 315 8.93 4.43 0.72
CA LYS A 315 8.68 5.52 1.66
C LYS A 315 7.52 5.17 2.58
N ARG A 316 7.66 5.57 3.85
CA ARG A 316 6.65 5.33 4.88
C ARG A 316 6.38 3.83 5.14
N ARG A 317 7.39 2.97 4.98
CA ARG A 317 7.37 1.55 5.34
C ARG A 317 8.62 1.24 6.16
N MET A 318 8.59 1.51 7.47
CA MET A 318 9.75 1.53 8.36
C MET A 318 10.89 2.37 7.77
N GLU A 319 10.54 3.50 7.15
CA GLU A 319 11.50 4.44 6.58
C GLU A 319 12.25 5.15 7.71
N LEU A 320 13.56 4.95 7.80
CA LEU A 320 14.39 5.74 8.70
C LEU A 320 14.49 7.17 8.16
N LEU A 321 13.87 8.11 8.88
CA LEU A 321 13.88 9.52 8.50
C LEU A 321 15.21 10.19 8.86
N ASP A 322 15.67 9.98 10.10
CA ASP A 322 16.95 10.49 10.59
C ASP A 322 17.32 9.82 11.92
N THR A 323 18.59 10.01 12.32
CA THR A 323 19.09 9.67 13.66
C THR A 323 19.58 10.94 14.33
N VAL A 324 18.85 11.40 15.32
CA VAL A 324 19.14 12.67 16.01
C VAL A 324 19.45 12.39 17.49
N ARG A 325 20.61 12.82 17.98
CA ARG A 325 21.10 12.55 19.36
C ARG A 325 21.10 11.05 19.72
N GLY A 326 21.33 10.19 18.71
CA GLY A 326 21.29 8.74 18.87
C GLY A 326 19.88 8.12 18.89
N VAL A 327 18.82 8.93 18.76
CA VAL A 327 17.43 8.49 18.63
C VAL A 327 17.12 8.31 17.15
N GLU A 328 16.75 7.08 16.76
CA GLU A 328 16.30 6.75 15.41
C GLU A 328 14.81 7.06 15.27
N VAL A 329 14.41 7.83 14.25
CA VAL A 329 13.00 8.17 13.98
C VAL A 329 12.57 7.54 12.66
N TYR A 330 11.52 6.72 12.73
CA TYR A 330 10.96 5.99 11.60
C TYR A 330 9.54 6.47 11.27
N ASP A 331 9.21 6.49 9.97
CA ASP A 331 7.84 6.67 9.46
C ASP A 331 7.28 5.35 8.95
N ASP A 332 6.06 5.01 9.37
CA ASP A 332 5.36 3.81 8.90
C ASP A 332 3.88 4.09 8.60
N PHE A 333 3.36 3.45 7.59
CA PHE A 333 1.97 3.61 7.13
C PHE A 333 0.99 2.68 7.84
N ALA A 334 1.43 1.89 8.82
CA ALA A 334 0.58 0.95 9.54
C ALA A 334 -0.61 1.67 10.19
N HIS A 335 -1.80 1.17 9.92
CA HIS A 335 -3.08 1.74 10.36
C HIS A 335 -4.16 0.67 10.61
N HIS A 336 -3.77 -0.59 10.76
CA HIS A 336 -4.59 -1.74 11.11
C HIS A 336 -3.87 -2.54 12.19
N PRO A 337 -4.56 -3.19 13.16
CA PRO A 337 -3.90 -3.92 14.25
C PRO A 337 -2.83 -4.90 13.76
N THR A 338 -3.12 -5.72 12.76
CA THR A 338 -2.17 -6.67 12.18
C THR A 338 -0.93 -5.96 11.60
N ALA A 339 -1.12 -4.83 10.90
CA ALA A 339 0.00 -4.06 10.35
C ALA A 339 0.85 -3.42 11.45
N ILE A 340 0.24 -2.87 12.50
CA ILE A 340 0.93 -2.31 13.66
C ILE A 340 1.76 -3.41 14.35
N GLU A 341 1.15 -4.56 14.62
CA GLU A 341 1.81 -5.69 15.28
C GLU A 341 3.01 -6.19 14.47
N THR A 342 2.84 -6.44 13.17
CA THR A 342 3.93 -6.95 12.32
C THR A 342 5.05 -5.95 12.13
N THR A 343 4.76 -4.66 12.05
CA THR A 343 5.76 -3.58 12.02
C THR A 343 6.57 -3.56 13.32
N LEU A 344 5.89 -3.57 14.48
CA LEU A 344 6.57 -3.56 15.78
C LEU A 344 7.32 -4.86 16.07
N GLU A 345 6.85 -6.01 15.59
CA GLU A 345 7.57 -7.27 15.68
C GLU A 345 8.89 -7.22 14.92
N GLY A 346 8.87 -6.72 13.69
CA GLY A 346 10.08 -6.52 12.89
C GLY A 346 11.06 -5.54 13.55
N ALA A 347 10.54 -4.40 14.02
CA ALA A 347 11.31 -3.40 14.75
C ALA A 347 11.95 -3.99 16.02
N ARG A 348 11.19 -4.69 16.84
CA ARG A 348 11.68 -5.32 18.10
C ARG A 348 12.78 -6.34 17.83
N LYS A 349 12.62 -7.21 16.84
CA LYS A 349 13.65 -8.19 16.47
C LYS A 349 14.96 -7.54 16.02
N ARG A 350 14.86 -6.41 15.31
CA ARG A 350 16.03 -5.64 14.84
C ARG A 350 16.72 -4.87 15.98
N LEU A 351 15.93 -4.26 16.86
CA LEU A 351 16.42 -3.39 17.92
C LEU A 351 16.89 -4.16 19.16
N GLY A 352 16.46 -5.42 19.34
CA GLY A 352 16.73 -6.20 20.54
C GLY A 352 16.15 -5.52 21.79
N GLU A 353 16.98 -5.27 22.80
CA GLU A 353 16.58 -4.68 24.08
C GLU A 353 16.53 -3.14 24.09
N ARG A 354 16.79 -2.48 22.95
CA ARG A 354 16.70 -1.03 22.82
C ARG A 354 15.26 -0.57 23.07
N ARG A 355 15.08 0.58 23.74
CA ARG A 355 13.74 1.10 24.01
C ARG A 355 13.06 1.52 22.72
N LEU A 356 11.85 1.00 22.50
CA LEU A 356 11.01 1.20 21.32
C LEU A 356 9.77 2.01 21.68
N TRP A 357 9.64 3.19 21.04
CA TRP A 357 8.47 4.06 21.12
C TRP A 357 7.57 3.80 19.92
N ALA A 358 6.27 3.69 20.14
CA ALA A 358 5.25 3.63 19.10
C ALA A 358 4.30 4.84 19.23
N ILE A 359 4.23 5.67 18.20
CA ILE A 359 3.32 6.81 18.13
C ILE A 359 2.26 6.50 17.08
N ILE A 360 1.01 6.33 17.46
CA ILE A 360 -0.03 5.76 16.59
C ILE A 360 -1.20 6.73 16.45
N GLU A 361 -1.56 7.06 15.19
CA GLU A 361 -2.74 7.84 14.85
C GLU A 361 -3.84 6.90 14.30
N PRO A 362 -4.97 6.70 14.99
CA PRO A 362 -6.11 5.94 14.49
C PRO A 362 -6.92 6.78 13.50
N ARG A 363 -6.44 6.86 12.25
CA ARG A 363 -6.97 7.76 11.21
C ARG A 363 -7.80 7.07 10.14
N SER A 364 -7.53 5.81 9.79
CA SER A 364 -8.27 5.11 8.75
C SER A 364 -9.77 5.02 9.09
N ASN A 365 -10.64 4.95 8.09
CA ASN A 365 -12.09 4.86 8.30
C ASN A 365 -12.44 3.72 9.27
N THR A 366 -11.86 2.55 9.05
CA THR A 366 -12.08 1.36 9.91
C THR A 366 -11.66 1.61 11.35
N MET A 367 -10.49 2.25 11.58
CA MET A 367 -10.05 2.61 12.94
C MET A 367 -10.93 3.70 13.56
N ARG A 368 -11.34 4.73 12.80
CA ARG A 368 -12.23 5.78 13.29
C ARG A 368 -13.61 5.25 13.68
N MET A 369 -14.12 4.24 12.97
CA MET A 369 -15.37 3.57 13.31
C MET A 369 -15.24 2.64 14.55
N GLY A 370 -14.01 2.39 15.03
CA GLY A 370 -13.76 1.53 16.19
C GLY A 370 -13.96 0.03 15.92
N SER A 371 -13.99 -0.41 14.66
CA SER A 371 -14.24 -1.80 14.29
C SER A 371 -13.20 -2.78 14.84
N HIS A 372 -11.97 -2.31 15.09
CA HIS A 372 -10.84 -3.12 15.59
C HIS A 372 -10.34 -2.69 16.96
N LYS A 373 -11.09 -1.88 17.71
CA LYS A 373 -10.65 -1.31 19.01
C LYS A 373 -10.15 -2.37 20.00
N GLU A 374 -10.74 -3.56 20.01
CA GLU A 374 -10.35 -4.65 20.93
C GLU A 374 -8.95 -5.22 20.64
N GLY A 375 -8.49 -5.14 19.38
CA GLY A 375 -7.16 -5.63 18.98
C GLY A 375 -6.03 -4.60 19.14
N LEU A 376 -6.34 -3.32 19.34
CA LEU A 376 -5.35 -2.24 19.30
C LEU A 376 -4.32 -2.32 20.43
N ALA A 377 -4.75 -2.57 21.66
CA ALA A 377 -3.83 -2.71 22.81
C ALA A 377 -2.81 -3.84 22.57
N HIS A 378 -3.30 -4.99 22.08
CA HIS A 378 -2.45 -6.14 21.78
C HIS A 378 -1.46 -5.85 20.64
N SER A 379 -1.89 -5.15 19.61
CA SER A 379 -1.05 -4.83 18.44
C SER A 379 0.20 -4.02 18.79
N ALA A 380 0.13 -3.18 19.83
CA ALA A 380 1.23 -2.32 20.26
C ALA A 380 2.07 -2.91 21.43
N ARG A 381 1.79 -4.14 21.88
CA ARG A 381 2.42 -4.75 23.08
C ARG A 381 3.95 -4.89 23.02
N LEU A 382 4.54 -4.89 21.82
CA LEU A 382 5.98 -5.05 21.63
C LEU A 382 6.77 -3.74 21.71
N ALA A 383 6.10 -2.60 21.78
CA ALA A 383 6.73 -1.33 22.12
C ALA A 383 6.82 -1.16 23.65
N ASP A 384 7.86 -0.48 24.11
CA ASP A 384 8.02 -0.17 25.53
C ASP A 384 7.16 1.01 25.95
N GLU A 385 7.12 2.05 25.08
CA GLU A 385 6.35 3.26 25.23
C GLU A 385 5.36 3.40 24.07
N VAL A 386 4.08 3.60 24.36
CA VAL A 386 3.05 3.79 23.34
C VAL A 386 2.29 5.09 23.58
N ILE A 387 2.23 5.92 22.55
CA ILE A 387 1.41 7.13 22.56
C ILE A 387 0.33 6.99 21.48
N TRP A 388 -0.91 6.86 21.90
CA TRP A 388 -2.07 6.91 21.04
C TRP A 388 -2.52 8.35 20.88
N TYR A 389 -2.56 8.84 19.66
CA TYR A 389 -3.08 10.18 19.38
C TYR A 389 -4.60 10.14 19.22
N GLN A 390 -5.31 10.94 20.01
CA GLN A 390 -6.76 11.12 19.94
C GLN A 390 -7.07 12.33 19.05
N PRO A 391 -7.31 12.16 17.73
CA PRO A 391 -7.64 13.30 16.86
C PRO A 391 -9.04 13.84 17.16
N GLU A 392 -9.29 15.09 16.80
CA GLU A 392 -10.65 15.63 16.80
C GLU A 392 -11.56 14.82 15.87
N GLY A 393 -12.79 14.54 16.30
CA GLY A 393 -13.79 13.79 15.54
C GLY A 393 -13.53 12.28 15.49
N LEU A 394 -12.77 11.71 16.42
CA LEU A 394 -12.78 10.29 16.71
C LEU A 394 -14.00 10.01 17.60
N ASP A 395 -14.98 9.22 17.12
CA ASP A 395 -16.29 9.01 17.77
C ASP A 395 -16.26 8.09 18.99
N TRP A 396 -15.09 7.56 19.37
CA TRP A 396 -14.90 6.68 20.52
C TRP A 396 -13.65 7.05 21.32
N ASP A 397 -13.61 6.68 22.61
CA ASP A 397 -12.53 7.01 23.52
C ASP A 397 -11.43 5.93 23.44
N LEU A 398 -10.16 6.38 23.37
CA LEU A 398 -8.98 5.51 23.40
C LEU A 398 -8.64 5.00 24.81
N GLN A 399 -9.27 5.52 25.87
CA GLN A 399 -8.96 5.10 27.25
C GLN A 399 -9.08 3.58 27.46
N PRO A 400 -10.10 2.87 26.92
CA PRO A 400 -10.16 1.41 27.04
C PRO A 400 -8.98 0.66 26.40
N VAL A 401 -8.34 1.24 25.36
CA VAL A 401 -7.13 0.67 24.75
C VAL A 401 -5.96 0.79 25.71
N ILE A 402 -5.86 1.92 26.41
CA ILE A 402 -4.82 2.15 27.44
C ILE A 402 -5.02 1.22 28.63
N ASP A 403 -6.24 1.09 29.11
CA ASP A 403 -6.57 0.23 30.27
C ASP A 403 -6.28 -1.26 30.01
N ALA A 404 -6.34 -1.68 28.73
CA ALA A 404 -6.02 -3.04 28.30
C ALA A 404 -4.53 -3.24 27.93
N ALA A 405 -3.73 -2.18 27.89
CA ALA A 405 -2.32 -2.26 27.53
C ALA A 405 -1.48 -2.96 28.61
N THR A 406 -0.47 -3.72 28.18
CA THR A 406 0.49 -4.42 29.06
C THR A 406 1.84 -3.70 29.18
N ASN A 407 2.01 -2.60 28.44
CA ASN A 407 3.19 -1.75 28.39
C ASN A 407 2.85 -0.31 28.86
N HIS A 408 3.81 0.60 28.76
CA HIS A 408 3.58 2.00 29.11
C HIS A 408 2.82 2.72 27.99
N ALA A 409 1.49 2.66 28.07
CA ALA A 409 0.62 3.29 27.07
C ALA A 409 -0.08 4.53 27.64
N GLN A 410 -0.29 5.55 26.79
CA GLN A 410 -1.05 6.74 27.12
C GLN A 410 -1.77 7.32 25.90
N VAL A 411 -2.77 8.17 26.17
CA VAL A 411 -3.42 9.01 25.15
C VAL A 411 -2.82 10.40 25.15
N SER A 412 -2.58 10.96 23.98
CA SER A 412 -2.32 12.38 23.80
C SER A 412 -3.32 13.00 22.83
N ARG A 413 -3.69 14.26 23.05
CA ARG A 413 -4.57 15.06 22.18
C ARG A 413 -3.84 16.22 21.54
N SER A 414 -2.53 16.37 21.79
CA SER A 414 -1.69 17.45 21.33
C SER A 414 -0.40 16.88 20.74
N LEU A 415 -0.01 17.38 19.57
CA LEU A 415 1.29 17.04 18.97
C LEU A 415 2.43 17.63 19.80
N GLU A 416 2.23 18.81 20.39
CA GLU A 416 3.20 19.48 21.25
C GLU A 416 3.54 18.61 22.47
N ASP A 417 2.54 17.99 23.11
CA ASP A 417 2.74 17.08 24.23
C ASP A 417 3.52 15.82 23.82
N ILE A 418 3.22 15.25 22.64
CA ILE A 418 3.96 14.11 22.08
C ILE A 418 5.43 14.50 21.90
N ILE A 419 5.68 15.61 21.21
CA ILE A 419 7.03 16.10 20.92
C ILE A 419 7.78 16.38 22.22
N TYR A 420 7.15 17.12 23.15
CA TYR A 420 7.75 17.43 24.44
C TYR A 420 8.16 16.17 25.19
N ARG A 421 7.28 15.19 25.30
CA ARG A 421 7.58 13.95 25.99
C ARG A 421 8.76 13.20 25.37
N ILE A 422 8.75 13.01 24.04
CA ILE A 422 9.85 12.30 23.37
C ILE A 422 11.17 13.05 23.54
N THR A 423 11.18 14.39 23.42
CA THR A 423 12.39 15.20 23.59
C THR A 423 12.95 15.17 25.01
N GLN A 424 12.11 14.98 26.03
CA GLN A 424 12.52 14.91 27.43
C GLN A 424 12.93 13.50 27.87
N GLU A 425 12.30 12.45 27.33
CA GLU A 425 12.43 11.09 27.85
C GLU A 425 13.23 10.16 26.93
N ALA A 426 13.30 10.43 25.62
CA ALA A 426 14.07 9.61 24.69
C ALA A 426 15.58 9.80 24.89
N ALA A 427 16.31 8.71 24.86
CA ALA A 427 17.75 8.65 25.11
C ALA A 427 18.51 8.08 23.89
N ASP A 428 19.83 8.23 23.92
CA ASP A 428 20.72 7.59 22.94
C ASP A 428 20.46 6.08 22.88
N GLY A 429 20.26 5.57 21.68
CA GLY A 429 19.92 4.18 21.43
C GLY A 429 18.41 3.90 21.31
N ASP A 430 17.52 4.83 21.63
CA ASP A 430 16.08 4.65 21.47
C ASP A 430 15.66 4.68 19.98
N ALA A 431 14.53 4.05 19.68
CA ALA A 431 13.87 4.13 18.38
C ALA A 431 12.42 4.58 18.53
N VAL A 432 11.99 5.51 17.69
CA VAL A 432 10.64 6.06 17.63
C VAL A 432 10.01 5.70 16.30
N VAL A 433 8.93 4.91 16.31
CA VAL A 433 8.16 4.54 15.12
C VAL A 433 6.86 5.33 15.11
N ILE A 434 6.68 6.19 14.11
CA ILE A 434 5.46 7.00 13.91
C ILE A 434 4.58 6.29 12.89
N MET A 435 3.36 5.94 13.28
CA MET A 435 2.43 5.15 12.46
C MET A 435 1.16 5.94 12.14
N SER A 436 0.95 6.22 10.86
CA SER A 436 -0.25 6.91 10.36
C SER A 436 -0.42 6.67 8.86
N ASN A 437 -1.65 6.54 8.38
CA ASN A 437 -1.94 6.57 6.94
C ASN A 437 -2.17 8.00 6.39
N GLY A 438 -1.92 9.03 7.20
CA GLY A 438 -1.99 10.44 6.83
C GLY A 438 -0.67 11.18 7.02
N GLY A 439 -0.71 12.50 6.92
CA GLY A 439 0.45 13.37 7.13
C GLY A 439 0.77 13.65 8.59
N PHE A 440 -0.08 13.23 9.52
CA PHE A 440 0.01 13.43 10.97
C PHE A 440 0.39 14.86 11.35
N ASP A 441 -0.22 15.82 10.65
CA ASP A 441 -0.01 17.28 10.79
C ASP A 441 1.47 17.71 10.85
N GLY A 442 2.33 16.96 10.15
CA GLY A 442 3.77 17.20 10.08
C GLY A 442 4.55 16.84 11.35
N LEU A 443 4.00 15.95 12.19
CA LEU A 443 4.66 15.48 13.42
C LEU A 443 6.11 15.04 13.18
N HIS A 444 6.36 14.31 12.09
CA HIS A 444 7.69 13.81 11.74
C HIS A 444 8.75 14.92 11.71
N GLN A 445 8.52 15.96 10.92
CA GLN A 445 9.47 17.07 10.78
C GLN A 445 9.57 17.91 12.05
N LYS A 446 8.43 18.13 12.73
CA LYS A 446 8.40 18.88 14.00
C LYS A 446 9.21 18.15 15.08
N LEU A 447 9.08 16.82 15.18
CA LEU A 447 9.82 16.00 16.13
C LEU A 447 11.32 16.01 15.84
N LEU A 448 11.74 15.81 14.59
CA LEU A 448 13.15 15.85 14.19
C LEU A 448 13.77 17.21 14.53
N THR A 449 13.07 18.31 14.23
CA THR A 449 13.53 19.67 14.56
C THR A 449 13.66 19.87 16.07
N ALA A 450 12.71 19.38 16.86
CA ALA A 450 12.72 19.49 18.31
C ALA A 450 13.83 18.65 18.97
N LEU A 451 14.16 17.48 18.40
CA LEU A 451 15.27 16.64 18.87
C LEU A 451 16.64 17.27 18.55
N GLN A 452 16.75 18.10 17.51
CA GLN A 452 17.98 18.82 17.15
C GLN A 452 18.28 20.01 18.06
N ALA A 453 17.23 20.61 18.67
CA ALA A 453 17.35 21.77 19.55
C ALA A 453 17.88 21.40 20.93
#